data_10061918d9353eeeaab403f126d26cc1
#
_entry.id   10061918d9353eeeaab403f126d26cc1
#
_cell.length_a   1.000
_cell.length_b   1.000
_cell.length_c   1.000
_cell.angle_alpha   90.00
_cell.angle_beta   90.00
_cell.angle_gamma   90.00
#
_symmetry.space_group_name_H-M   'P 1'
#
loop_
_entity.id
_entity.type
_entity.pdbx_description
1 polymer ?
#
loop_
_entity_poly.entity_id
_entity_poly.type
_entity_poly.pdbx_seq_one_letter_code
_entity_poly.pdbx_strand_id
1 'polypeptide(L)'
;MQATAEGMVQIETKMQIDNLKITIASGKGGTGKTTISTNLTSYLASKAQEVVLCDLDVEEPNSALFIKSSLKNEQICNKMVPKWESEECILCGECAKVCNFNAIVALPSEILVFPELCHSCYACSELCPTNSLPMNPQKIGEIKEYQAQNFSFIEGRLDLGQEMAVPMISQTIEYVEKNFKDCIKIFDAPPGTSCPVIEASRESDFAILITEATPFGLNDLKLAVETMRVLKQKFGVIINRYGIGDDSVEIYCKNEDIPIITKIKNDKEVAKLYSKGELIYPKIEHFKSSLDEIISFIGDING
;
A
#
# COMPACT_ATOMS: atom_id res chain seq x y z
N MET A 1 53.00 34.48 13.71
CA MET A 1 52.19 34.30 12.51
C MET A 1 51.31 33.09 12.77
N GLN A 2 50.08 33.36 13.16
CA GLN A 2 49.05 32.36 13.47
C GLN A 2 48.29 32.06 12.17
N ALA A 3 48.24 30.81 11.74
CA ALA A 3 47.37 30.35 10.67
C ALA A 3 46.12 29.78 11.33
N THR A 4 45.01 30.45 11.14
CA THR A 4 43.66 30.06 11.56
C THR A 4 43.19 28.92 10.69
N ALA A 5 42.87 27.78 11.32
CA ALA A 5 42.15 26.69 10.70
C ALA A 5 40.68 27.10 10.52
N GLU A 6 40.26 27.41 9.32
CA GLU A 6 38.86 27.58 8.96
C GLU A 6 38.22 26.20 8.93
N GLY A 7 37.32 25.94 9.90
CA GLY A 7 36.50 24.78 9.93
C GLY A 7 35.48 24.80 8.75
N MET A 8 35.63 23.87 7.83
CA MET A 8 34.59 23.56 6.87
C MET A 8 33.38 22.98 7.62
N VAL A 9 32.40 23.83 7.90
CA VAL A 9 31.06 23.39 8.25
C VAL A 9 30.47 22.81 6.97
N GLN A 10 30.44 21.49 6.89
CA GLN A 10 29.57 20.81 5.91
C GLN A 10 28.13 21.15 6.28
N ILE A 11 27.54 22.07 5.53
CA ILE A 11 26.10 22.27 5.51
C ILE A 11 25.55 21.07 4.77
N GLU A 12 25.19 20.01 5.50
CA GLU A 12 24.28 18.99 4.97
C GLU A 12 22.99 19.73 4.62
N THR A 13 22.79 19.95 3.34
CA THR A 13 21.51 20.46 2.81
C THR A 13 20.46 19.45 3.22
N LYS A 14 19.69 19.78 4.26
CA LYS A 14 18.57 18.98 4.72
C LYS A 14 17.60 18.94 3.55
N MET A 15 17.59 17.83 2.82
CA MET A 15 16.60 17.58 1.76
C MET A 15 15.25 17.51 2.46
N GLN A 16 14.46 18.57 2.31
CA GLN A 16 13.14 18.68 2.92
C GLN A 16 12.17 17.90 2.03
N ILE A 17 12.03 16.60 2.30
CA ILE A 17 10.97 15.75 1.73
C ILE A 17 9.86 15.78 2.77
N ASP A 18 9.07 16.85 2.79
CA ASP A 18 7.99 17.00 3.76
C ASP A 18 6.67 16.52 3.15
N ASN A 19 5.93 15.73 3.91
CA ASN A 19 4.53 15.38 3.68
C ASN A 19 4.21 14.67 2.35
N LEU A 20 5.10 13.80 1.86
CA LEU A 20 4.94 13.09 0.60
C LEU A 20 4.31 11.69 0.82
N LYS A 21 3.35 11.33 -0.03
CA LYS A 21 2.71 10.02 -0.05
C LYS A 21 3.29 9.17 -1.19
N ILE A 22 3.96 8.09 -0.83
CA ILE A 22 4.63 7.21 -1.79
C ILE A 22 4.03 5.82 -1.69
N THR A 23 3.47 5.32 -2.79
CA THR A 23 3.04 3.94 -2.88
C THR A 23 4.11 3.08 -3.52
N ILE A 24 4.44 1.96 -2.88
CA ILE A 24 5.33 0.93 -3.42
C ILE A 24 4.45 -0.22 -3.93
N ALA A 25 4.43 -0.40 -5.25
CA ALA A 25 3.55 -1.34 -5.94
C ALA A 25 4.31 -2.26 -6.90
N SER A 26 3.68 -3.32 -7.35
CA SER A 26 4.22 -4.22 -8.38
C SER A 26 3.11 -5.01 -9.06
N GLY A 27 3.34 -5.44 -10.29
CA GLY A 27 2.37 -6.25 -11.04
C GLY A 27 2.18 -7.68 -10.50
N LYS A 28 3.07 -8.18 -9.61
CA LYS A 28 2.95 -9.51 -8.99
C LYS A 28 3.50 -9.55 -7.56
N GLY A 29 3.22 -10.64 -6.83
CA GLY A 29 3.82 -10.93 -5.54
C GLY A 29 5.31 -11.33 -5.66
N GLY A 30 6.07 -11.17 -4.56
CA GLY A 30 7.46 -11.62 -4.44
C GLY A 30 8.52 -10.78 -5.16
N THR A 31 8.18 -9.64 -5.74
CA THR A 31 9.13 -8.73 -6.43
C THR A 31 10.02 -7.93 -5.48
N GLY A 32 9.67 -7.89 -4.17
CA GLY A 32 10.42 -7.19 -3.15
C GLY A 32 9.82 -5.87 -2.67
N LYS A 33 8.51 -5.62 -2.87
CA LYS A 33 7.80 -4.45 -2.33
C LYS A 33 8.08 -4.23 -0.85
N THR A 34 7.70 -5.18 -0.01
CA THR A 34 7.88 -5.12 1.45
C THR A 34 9.36 -4.98 1.85
N THR A 35 10.27 -5.56 1.07
CA THR A 35 11.71 -5.37 1.29
C THR A 35 12.09 -3.90 1.10
N ILE A 36 11.61 -3.26 0.03
CA ILE A 36 11.92 -1.86 -0.24
C ILE A 36 11.20 -0.95 0.75
N SER A 37 9.90 -1.13 0.99
CA SER A 37 9.09 -0.29 1.87
C SER A 37 9.64 -0.27 3.30
N THR A 38 9.96 -1.42 3.88
CA THR A 38 10.49 -1.53 5.26
C THR A 38 11.90 -0.94 5.39
N ASN A 39 12.78 -1.21 4.42
CA ASN A 39 14.14 -0.68 4.43
C ASN A 39 14.17 0.84 4.14
N LEU A 40 13.39 1.33 3.17
CA LEU A 40 13.30 2.75 2.85
C LEU A 40 12.76 3.55 4.04
N THR A 41 11.68 3.08 4.67
CA THR A 41 11.11 3.73 5.85
C THR A 41 12.11 3.79 7.00
N SER A 42 12.73 2.67 7.34
CA SER A 42 13.73 2.63 8.42
C SER A 42 14.95 3.49 8.12
N TYR A 43 15.35 3.56 6.84
CA TYR A 43 16.48 4.38 6.42
C TYR A 43 16.16 5.89 6.48
N LEU A 44 14.97 6.31 6.03
CA LEU A 44 14.47 7.68 6.18
C LEU A 44 14.42 8.09 7.65
N ALA A 45 13.86 7.25 8.51
CA ALA A 45 13.80 7.48 9.94
C ALA A 45 15.19 7.60 10.58
N SER A 46 16.21 6.85 10.09
CA SER A 46 17.59 6.96 10.55
C SER A 46 18.25 8.29 10.16
N LYS A 47 17.73 8.97 9.13
CA LYS A 47 18.12 10.32 8.69
C LYS A 47 17.30 11.44 9.36
N ALA A 48 16.61 11.13 10.45
CA ALA A 48 15.73 12.04 11.21
C ALA A 48 14.58 12.64 10.36
N GLN A 49 14.09 11.89 9.35
CA GLN A 49 12.84 12.22 8.66
C GLN A 49 11.67 11.68 9.48
N GLU A 50 10.59 12.45 9.58
CA GLU A 50 9.32 11.95 10.12
C GLU A 50 8.64 11.11 9.05
N VAL A 51 8.46 9.82 9.32
CA VAL A 51 7.93 8.85 8.36
C VAL A 51 7.02 7.84 9.04
N VAL A 52 5.97 7.43 8.34
CA VAL A 52 5.11 6.31 8.72
C VAL A 52 5.10 5.27 7.61
N LEU A 53 5.24 4.00 7.99
CA LEU A 53 4.99 2.85 7.11
C LEU A 53 3.57 2.38 7.28
N CYS A 54 2.88 2.13 6.19
CA CYS A 54 1.55 1.56 6.17
C CYS A 54 1.53 0.31 5.28
N ASP A 55 1.31 -0.86 5.89
CA ASP A 55 1.12 -2.12 5.18
C ASP A 55 -0.35 -2.23 4.74
N LEU A 56 -0.57 -2.14 3.43
CA LEU A 56 -1.87 -2.22 2.78
C LEU A 56 -2.11 -3.59 2.11
N ASP A 57 -1.18 -4.54 2.23
CA ASP A 57 -1.43 -5.94 1.87
C ASP A 57 -2.28 -6.60 2.96
N VAL A 58 -3.52 -6.13 3.09
CA VAL A 58 -4.42 -6.43 4.21
C VAL A 58 -4.81 -7.91 4.30
N GLU A 59 -4.64 -8.68 3.23
CA GLU A 59 -4.90 -10.12 3.18
C GLU A 59 -3.73 -10.91 3.80
N GLU A 60 -2.48 -10.51 3.49
CA GLU A 60 -1.26 -11.15 3.98
C GLU A 60 -0.20 -10.13 4.43
N PRO A 61 -0.51 -9.25 5.42
CA PRO A 61 0.45 -8.25 5.87
C PRO A 61 1.68 -8.91 6.47
N ASN A 62 2.86 -8.48 6.01
CA ASN A 62 4.12 -9.12 6.37
C ASN A 62 5.23 -8.14 6.79
N SER A 63 5.01 -6.84 6.73
CA SER A 63 5.99 -5.82 7.12
C SER A 63 6.42 -5.94 8.59
N ALA A 64 5.53 -6.41 9.48
CA ALA A 64 5.83 -6.65 10.89
C ALA A 64 6.96 -7.66 11.13
N LEU A 65 7.23 -8.56 10.17
CA LEU A 65 8.32 -9.53 10.26
C LEU A 65 9.70 -8.87 10.26
N PHE A 66 9.83 -7.67 9.69
CA PHE A 66 11.09 -6.95 9.51
C PHE A 66 11.27 -5.80 10.50
N ILE A 67 10.20 -5.40 11.19
CA ILE A 67 10.18 -4.22 12.05
C ILE A 67 10.00 -4.63 13.51
N LYS A 68 11.04 -4.39 14.32
CA LYS A 68 10.92 -4.53 15.77
C LYS A 68 10.10 -3.38 16.33
N SER A 69 8.88 -3.68 16.73
CA SER A 69 7.92 -2.68 17.19
C SER A 69 7.06 -3.20 18.35
N SER A 70 6.39 -2.31 19.04
CA SER A 70 5.39 -2.63 20.08
C SER A 70 4.03 -2.08 19.66
N LEU A 71 2.97 -2.84 19.94
CA LEU A 71 1.60 -2.41 19.70
C LEU A 71 1.30 -1.17 20.56
N LYS A 72 0.78 -0.12 19.93
CA LYS A 72 0.41 1.15 20.57
C LYS A 72 -1.10 1.36 20.58
N ASN A 73 -1.79 1.03 19.49
CA ASN A 73 -3.22 1.20 19.34
C ASN A 73 -3.81 0.12 18.42
N GLU A 74 -5.12 -0.12 18.57
CA GLU A 74 -5.87 -1.04 17.73
C GLU A 74 -7.27 -0.47 17.47
N GLN A 75 -7.75 -0.55 16.23
CA GLN A 75 -9.07 -0.08 15.83
C GLN A 75 -9.77 -1.14 14.98
N ILE A 76 -11.03 -1.45 15.35
CA ILE A 76 -11.89 -2.33 14.56
C ILE A 76 -12.37 -1.59 13.30
N CYS A 77 -12.29 -2.28 12.17
CA CYS A 77 -12.83 -1.84 10.89
C CYS A 77 -14.11 -2.58 10.54
N ASN A 78 -15.08 -1.84 10.04
CA ASN A 78 -16.38 -2.38 9.70
C ASN A 78 -16.77 -2.00 8.27
N LYS A 79 -17.58 -2.86 7.63
CA LYS A 79 -18.39 -2.48 6.48
C LYS A 79 -19.86 -2.43 6.90
N MET A 80 -20.65 -1.63 6.19
CA MET A 80 -22.09 -1.54 6.44
C MET A 80 -22.83 -2.57 5.59
N VAL A 81 -23.68 -3.39 6.24
CA VAL A 81 -24.43 -4.46 5.59
C VAL A 81 -25.89 -4.31 5.95
N PRO A 82 -26.86 -4.46 5.00
CA PRO A 82 -28.27 -4.38 5.32
C PRO A 82 -28.67 -5.56 6.22
N LYS A 83 -29.50 -5.27 7.22
CA LYS A 83 -30.15 -6.28 8.05
C LYS A 83 -31.65 -6.25 7.76
N TRP A 84 -32.20 -7.38 7.32
CA TRP A 84 -33.62 -7.44 7.06
C TRP A 84 -34.45 -7.46 8.35
N GLU A 85 -35.46 -6.58 8.40
CA GLU A 85 -36.47 -6.48 9.44
C GLU A 85 -37.83 -6.81 8.82
N SER A 86 -38.46 -7.89 9.31
CA SER A 86 -39.67 -8.45 8.70
C SER A 86 -40.95 -7.69 9.00
N GLU A 87 -40.98 -6.91 10.09
CA GLU A 87 -42.22 -6.30 10.66
C GLU A 87 -42.91 -5.35 9.67
N GLU A 88 -42.16 -4.49 9.00
CA GLU A 88 -42.68 -3.48 8.05
C GLU A 88 -42.48 -3.91 6.59
N CYS A 89 -41.85 -5.06 6.33
CA CYS A 89 -41.51 -5.49 4.99
C CYS A 89 -42.73 -6.00 4.23
N ILE A 90 -43.03 -5.39 3.08
CA ILE A 90 -44.09 -5.78 2.19
C ILE A 90 -43.67 -6.82 1.13
N LEU A 91 -42.46 -7.35 1.21
CA LEU A 91 -41.90 -8.35 0.30
C LEU A 91 -41.95 -7.96 -1.21
N CYS A 92 -41.83 -6.66 -1.52
CA CYS A 92 -41.91 -6.14 -2.90
C CYS A 92 -40.73 -6.56 -3.80
N GLY A 93 -39.61 -7.04 -3.24
CA GLY A 93 -38.45 -7.52 -3.95
C GLY A 93 -37.56 -6.41 -4.59
N GLU A 94 -37.86 -5.14 -4.38
CA GLU A 94 -37.07 -4.03 -4.96
C GLU A 94 -35.59 -4.06 -4.52
N CYS A 95 -35.32 -4.45 -3.26
CA CYS A 95 -33.97 -4.59 -2.73
C CYS A 95 -33.12 -5.63 -3.49
N ALA A 96 -33.72 -6.73 -3.91
CA ALA A 96 -33.04 -7.74 -4.71
C ALA A 96 -32.80 -7.27 -6.16
N LYS A 97 -33.74 -6.53 -6.75
CA LYS A 97 -33.62 -6.00 -8.12
C LYS A 97 -32.52 -4.95 -8.26
N VAL A 98 -32.35 -4.10 -7.24
CA VAL A 98 -31.35 -3.03 -7.25
C VAL A 98 -29.95 -3.52 -6.90
N CYS A 99 -29.81 -4.71 -6.32
CA CYS A 99 -28.52 -5.25 -5.90
C CYS A 99 -27.72 -5.80 -7.09
N ASN A 100 -26.78 -5.02 -7.59
CA ASN A 100 -25.88 -5.42 -8.68
C ASN A 100 -24.85 -6.49 -8.28
N PHE A 101 -24.76 -6.81 -6.98
CA PHE A 101 -23.77 -7.76 -6.44
C PHE A 101 -24.39 -9.10 -6.05
N ASN A 102 -25.68 -9.31 -6.31
CA ASN A 102 -26.43 -10.51 -5.91
C ASN A 102 -26.33 -10.81 -4.39
N ALA A 103 -26.10 -9.79 -3.59
CA ALA A 103 -26.01 -9.91 -2.14
C ALA A 103 -27.38 -10.01 -1.45
N ILE A 104 -28.47 -9.91 -2.19
CA ILE A 104 -29.85 -9.98 -1.66
C ILE A 104 -30.69 -10.86 -2.56
N VAL A 105 -31.40 -11.81 -1.95
CA VAL A 105 -32.40 -12.65 -2.62
C VAL A 105 -33.75 -12.44 -1.94
N ALA A 106 -34.77 -12.08 -2.71
CA ALA A 106 -36.17 -12.01 -2.25
C ALA A 106 -36.87 -13.32 -2.48
N LEU A 107 -37.29 -13.98 -1.40
CA LEU A 107 -38.13 -15.16 -1.41
C LEU A 107 -39.60 -14.77 -1.12
N PRO A 108 -40.59 -15.66 -1.36
CA PRO A 108 -41.98 -15.33 -1.11
C PRO A 108 -42.34 -14.94 0.33
N SER A 109 -41.53 -15.36 1.31
CA SER A 109 -41.77 -15.13 2.76
C SER A 109 -40.67 -14.41 3.48
N GLU A 110 -39.53 -14.18 2.83
CA GLU A 110 -38.35 -13.59 3.49
C GLU A 110 -37.36 -12.94 2.50
N ILE A 111 -36.50 -12.08 3.03
CA ILE A 111 -35.37 -11.51 2.29
C ILE A 111 -34.07 -12.08 2.87
N LEU A 112 -33.30 -12.77 2.04
CA LEU A 112 -31.97 -13.28 2.41
C LEU A 112 -30.90 -12.25 2.04
N VAL A 113 -30.04 -11.94 2.97
CA VAL A 113 -28.87 -11.07 2.78
C VAL A 113 -27.60 -11.91 2.91
N PHE A 114 -26.69 -11.76 1.94
CA PHE A 114 -25.37 -12.40 1.91
C PHE A 114 -24.32 -11.33 2.18
N PRO A 115 -23.89 -11.18 3.44
CA PRO A 115 -22.95 -10.15 3.84
C PRO A 115 -21.64 -10.18 3.07
N GLU A 116 -21.15 -11.38 2.72
CA GLU A 116 -19.89 -11.59 2.01
C GLU A 116 -19.90 -10.92 0.63
N LEU A 117 -21.07 -10.92 -0.04
CA LEU A 117 -21.26 -10.32 -1.37
C LEU A 117 -21.62 -8.83 -1.30
N CYS A 118 -21.90 -8.28 -0.10
CA CYS A 118 -22.37 -6.92 0.05
C CYS A 118 -21.22 -5.90 -0.10
N HIS A 119 -21.35 -4.98 -1.04
CA HIS A 119 -20.41 -3.88 -1.31
C HIS A 119 -20.73 -2.57 -0.56
N SER A 120 -21.62 -2.59 0.42
CA SER A 120 -21.98 -1.40 1.23
C SER A 120 -22.41 -0.18 0.39
N CYS A 121 -23.09 -0.40 -0.73
CA CYS A 121 -23.50 0.67 -1.64
C CYS A 121 -24.79 1.38 -1.22
N TYR A 122 -25.45 0.92 -0.17
CA TYR A 122 -26.69 1.47 0.41
C TYR A 122 -27.95 1.41 -0.48
N ALA A 123 -27.84 1.09 -1.76
CA ALA A 123 -28.96 1.17 -2.70
C ALA A 123 -30.23 0.40 -2.24
N CYS A 124 -30.06 -0.78 -1.65
CA CYS A 124 -31.19 -1.57 -1.15
C CYS A 124 -31.86 -0.95 0.09
N SER A 125 -31.11 -0.25 0.92
CA SER A 125 -31.62 0.46 2.10
C SER A 125 -32.35 1.75 1.70
N GLU A 126 -31.70 2.58 0.88
CA GLU A 126 -32.23 3.89 0.43
C GLU A 126 -33.50 3.76 -0.45
N LEU A 127 -33.59 2.70 -1.26
CA LEU A 127 -34.72 2.46 -2.15
C LEU A 127 -35.80 1.56 -1.52
N CYS A 128 -35.67 1.16 -0.26
CA CYS A 128 -36.67 0.38 0.44
C CYS A 128 -37.88 1.25 0.83
N PRO A 129 -39.09 1.00 0.28
CA PRO A 129 -40.26 1.86 0.55
C PRO A 129 -40.75 1.82 2.00
N THR A 130 -40.34 0.81 2.76
CA THR A 130 -40.73 0.59 4.15
C THR A 130 -39.57 0.67 5.13
N ASN A 131 -38.36 1.04 4.67
CA ASN A 131 -37.14 1.11 5.46
C ASN A 131 -36.78 -0.20 6.19
N SER A 132 -37.21 -1.36 5.66
CA SER A 132 -37.03 -2.68 6.28
C SER A 132 -35.62 -3.27 6.07
N LEU A 133 -34.65 -2.49 5.62
CA LEU A 133 -33.24 -2.88 5.39
C LEU A 133 -32.26 -1.84 5.96
N PRO A 134 -32.30 -1.56 7.29
CA PRO A 134 -31.35 -0.68 7.91
C PRO A 134 -29.93 -1.24 7.75
N MET A 135 -28.95 -0.34 7.53
CA MET A 135 -27.55 -0.71 7.43
C MET A 135 -26.92 -0.87 8.81
N ASN A 136 -26.24 -1.99 9.03
CA ASN A 136 -25.59 -2.32 10.30
C ASN A 136 -24.10 -2.56 10.10
N PRO A 137 -23.25 -2.16 11.06
CA PRO A 137 -21.81 -2.40 10.98
C PRO A 137 -21.51 -3.89 11.15
N GLN A 138 -20.71 -4.44 10.26
CA GLN A 138 -20.13 -5.78 10.33
C GLN A 138 -18.62 -5.68 10.32
N LYS A 139 -17.97 -6.25 11.34
CA LYS A 139 -16.51 -6.28 11.41
C LYS A 139 -15.93 -6.98 10.19
N ILE A 140 -14.90 -6.36 9.58
CA ILE A 140 -14.15 -6.92 8.46
C ILE A 140 -12.67 -7.12 8.78
N GLY A 141 -12.16 -6.50 9.83
CA GLY A 141 -10.75 -6.57 10.19
C GLY A 141 -10.36 -5.56 11.25
N GLU A 142 -9.06 -5.33 11.36
CA GLU A 142 -8.46 -4.45 12.36
C GLU A 142 -7.31 -3.64 11.77
N ILE A 143 -7.19 -2.40 12.22
CA ILE A 143 -5.99 -1.58 12.02
C ILE A 143 -5.18 -1.64 13.29
N LYS A 144 -3.89 -1.94 13.17
CA LYS A 144 -2.94 -1.95 14.28
C LYS A 144 -1.87 -0.89 14.06
N GLU A 145 -1.72 -0.02 15.06
CA GLU A 145 -0.63 0.94 15.13
C GLU A 145 0.46 0.41 16.03
N TYR A 146 1.67 0.35 15.50
CA TYR A 146 2.85 -0.06 16.21
C TYR A 146 3.85 1.10 16.29
N GLN A 147 4.57 1.18 17.40
CA GLN A 147 5.72 2.08 17.55
C GLN A 147 7.01 1.29 17.36
N ALA A 148 7.73 1.61 16.28
CA ALA A 148 9.13 1.21 16.11
C ALA A 148 10.07 2.24 16.79
N GLN A 149 11.38 2.00 16.76
CA GLN A 149 12.34 2.84 17.45
C GLN A 149 12.22 4.33 17.05
N ASN A 150 12.11 4.63 15.73
CA ASN A 150 12.16 6.00 15.20
C ASN A 150 10.99 6.33 14.26
N PHE A 151 10.03 5.45 14.07
CA PHE A 151 8.87 5.69 13.19
C PHE A 151 7.65 4.90 13.65
N SER A 152 6.48 5.28 13.16
CA SER A 152 5.24 4.53 13.36
C SER A 152 5.01 3.56 12.19
N PHE A 153 4.47 2.39 12.53
CA PHE A 153 4.09 1.36 11.56
C PHE A 153 2.62 1.03 11.73
N ILE A 154 1.87 1.10 10.64
CA ILE A 154 0.43 0.82 10.60
C ILE A 154 0.22 -0.44 9.76
N GLU A 155 -0.56 -1.36 10.26
CA GLU A 155 -0.95 -2.60 9.59
C GLU A 155 -2.46 -2.65 9.49
N GLY A 156 -2.99 -2.74 8.25
CA GLY A 156 -4.37 -3.15 8.00
C GLY A 156 -4.43 -4.67 7.86
N ARG A 157 -5.38 -5.33 8.55
CA ARG A 157 -5.53 -6.79 8.47
C ARG A 157 -6.99 -7.19 8.36
N LEU A 158 -7.33 -7.90 7.29
CA LEU A 158 -8.63 -8.54 7.14
C LEU A 158 -8.80 -9.72 8.10
N ASP A 159 -10.01 -9.91 8.62
CA ASP A 159 -10.38 -11.11 9.34
C ASP A 159 -10.46 -12.32 8.37
N LEU A 160 -10.15 -13.51 8.88
CA LEU A 160 -10.22 -14.72 8.08
C LEU A 160 -11.63 -14.94 7.51
N GLY A 161 -11.69 -15.23 6.21
CA GLY A 161 -12.95 -15.42 5.48
C GLY A 161 -13.59 -14.13 4.95
N GLN A 162 -12.95 -12.97 5.13
CA GLN A 162 -13.34 -11.74 4.45
C GLN A 162 -12.65 -11.65 3.08
N GLU A 163 -13.42 -11.31 2.03
CA GLU A 163 -12.89 -11.30 0.65
C GLU A 163 -12.67 -9.88 0.10
N MET A 164 -13.17 -8.85 0.80
CA MET A 164 -13.18 -7.49 0.30
C MET A 164 -12.08 -6.64 0.89
N ALA A 165 -10.92 -6.64 0.25
CA ALA A 165 -9.74 -5.87 0.68
C ALA A 165 -9.93 -4.34 0.60
N VAL A 166 -10.64 -3.83 -0.42
CA VAL A 166 -10.76 -2.37 -0.70
C VAL A 166 -11.31 -1.58 0.50
N PRO A 167 -12.43 -1.95 1.17
CA PRO A 167 -12.92 -1.22 2.33
C PRO A 167 -11.91 -1.19 3.50
N MET A 168 -11.11 -2.24 3.65
CA MET A 168 -10.09 -2.32 4.68
C MET A 168 -8.90 -1.39 4.35
N ILE A 169 -8.43 -1.39 3.10
CA ILE A 169 -7.37 -0.50 2.60
C ILE A 169 -7.79 0.96 2.77
N SER A 170 -9.01 1.32 2.34
CA SER A 170 -9.55 2.68 2.44
C SER A 170 -9.55 3.18 3.89
N GLN A 171 -10.10 2.38 4.82
CA GLN A 171 -10.12 2.74 6.25
C GLN A 171 -8.72 2.84 6.86
N THR A 172 -7.76 2.01 6.39
CA THR A 172 -6.38 2.07 6.86
C THR A 172 -5.69 3.36 6.38
N ILE A 173 -5.91 3.75 5.12
CA ILE A 173 -5.40 5.02 4.58
C ILE A 173 -6.03 6.21 5.34
N GLU A 174 -7.34 6.22 5.54
CA GLU A 174 -8.04 7.24 6.31
C GLU A 174 -7.48 7.37 7.74
N TYR A 175 -7.19 6.24 8.39
CA TYR A 175 -6.54 6.24 9.70
C TYR A 175 -5.19 6.93 9.67
N VAL A 176 -4.35 6.62 8.67
CA VAL A 176 -3.02 7.23 8.49
C VAL A 176 -3.15 8.74 8.22
N GLU A 177 -4.03 9.14 7.31
CA GLU A 177 -4.24 10.56 6.97
C GLU A 177 -4.73 11.39 8.17
N LYS A 178 -5.57 10.82 9.00
CA LYS A 178 -6.10 11.49 10.20
C LYS A 178 -5.04 11.67 11.28
N ASN A 179 -4.19 10.66 11.51
CA ASN A 179 -3.31 10.60 12.66
C ASN A 179 -1.85 11.03 12.36
N PHE A 180 -1.43 11.03 11.07
CA PHE A 180 -0.06 11.30 10.64
C PHE A 180 -0.05 12.37 9.53
N LYS A 181 -0.20 13.66 9.92
CA LYS A 181 -0.40 14.75 8.95
C LYS A 181 0.89 15.26 8.32
N ASP A 182 1.92 15.48 9.14
CA ASP A 182 3.13 16.21 8.74
C ASP A 182 4.35 15.26 8.64
N CYS A 183 4.19 14.16 7.90
CA CYS A 183 5.26 13.16 7.72
C CYS A 183 5.20 12.51 6.34
N ILE A 184 6.30 11.88 5.95
CA ILE A 184 6.35 11.03 4.76
C ILE A 184 5.53 9.76 5.02
N LYS A 185 4.64 9.42 4.09
CA LYS A 185 3.82 8.21 4.16
C LYS A 185 4.28 7.20 3.11
N ILE A 186 4.74 6.04 3.54
CA ILE A 186 5.12 4.93 2.67
C ILE A 186 4.02 3.89 2.73
N PHE A 187 3.35 3.66 1.61
CA PHE A 187 2.30 2.66 1.46
C PHE A 187 2.88 1.40 0.78
N ASP A 188 2.94 0.29 1.49
CA ASP A 188 3.26 -1.03 0.91
C ASP A 188 1.97 -1.62 0.32
N ALA A 189 1.80 -1.51 -0.99
CA ALA A 189 0.57 -1.91 -1.67
C ALA A 189 0.46 -3.45 -1.78
N PRO A 190 -0.77 -4.00 -1.86
CA PRO A 190 -0.96 -5.39 -2.22
C PRO A 190 -0.37 -5.72 -3.60
N PRO A 191 -0.11 -6.99 -3.91
CA PRO A 191 0.40 -7.38 -5.22
C PRO A 191 -0.67 -7.30 -6.32
N GLY A 192 -0.22 -7.15 -7.57
CA GLY A 192 -1.09 -7.18 -8.75
C GLY A 192 -1.47 -5.80 -9.28
N THR A 193 -2.58 -5.75 -10.03
CA THR A 193 -3.09 -4.54 -10.72
C THR A 193 -4.60 -4.37 -10.55
N SER A 194 -5.19 -5.06 -9.59
CA SER A 194 -6.61 -5.08 -9.30
C SER A 194 -7.05 -3.92 -8.39
N CYS A 195 -8.34 -3.86 -8.07
CA CYS A 195 -8.94 -2.80 -7.24
C CYS A 195 -8.18 -2.47 -5.94
N PRO A 196 -7.63 -3.44 -5.18
CA PRO A 196 -6.81 -3.14 -4.01
C PRO A 196 -5.59 -2.25 -4.29
N VAL A 197 -4.84 -2.52 -5.37
CA VAL A 197 -3.67 -1.69 -5.78
C VAL A 197 -4.11 -0.31 -6.24
N ILE A 198 -5.23 -0.24 -6.96
CA ILE A 198 -5.82 1.04 -7.39
C ILE A 198 -6.16 1.89 -6.17
N GLU A 199 -6.81 1.30 -5.16
CA GLU A 199 -7.16 2.01 -3.92
C GLU A 199 -5.91 2.47 -3.16
N ALA A 200 -4.91 1.60 -3.01
CA ALA A 200 -3.65 1.91 -2.34
C ALA A 200 -2.84 3.03 -3.05
N SER A 201 -3.05 3.23 -4.35
CA SER A 201 -2.27 4.17 -5.16
C SER A 201 -3.02 5.47 -5.48
N ARG A 202 -4.35 5.50 -5.34
CA ARG A 202 -5.20 6.58 -5.84
C ARG A 202 -4.82 7.97 -5.34
N GLU A 203 -4.45 8.09 -4.07
CA GLU A 203 -4.17 9.37 -3.43
C GLU A 203 -2.68 9.59 -3.13
N SER A 204 -1.82 8.80 -3.76
CA SER A 204 -0.37 8.96 -3.62
C SER A 204 0.13 10.09 -4.52
N ASP A 205 1.17 10.79 -4.07
CA ASP A 205 1.85 11.81 -4.87
C ASP A 205 2.75 11.16 -5.93
N PHE A 206 3.30 9.97 -5.59
CA PHE A 206 4.17 9.20 -6.45
C PHE A 206 4.07 7.69 -6.21
N ALA A 207 4.16 6.89 -7.27
CA ALA A 207 4.20 5.43 -7.17
C ALA A 207 5.57 4.90 -7.60
N ILE A 208 6.14 4.00 -6.80
CA ILE A 208 7.35 3.24 -7.14
C ILE A 208 6.92 1.84 -7.58
N LEU A 209 7.14 1.52 -8.84
CA LEU A 209 6.84 0.21 -9.41
C LEU A 209 8.07 -0.69 -9.31
N ILE A 210 7.95 -1.80 -8.60
CA ILE A 210 9.03 -2.77 -8.46
C ILE A 210 8.84 -3.92 -9.41
N THR A 211 9.85 -4.21 -10.22
CA THR A 211 9.87 -5.34 -11.16
C THR A 211 11.19 -6.09 -11.13
N GLU A 212 11.27 -7.22 -11.83
CA GLU A 212 12.47 -8.02 -12.04
C GLU A 212 12.83 -7.99 -13.53
N ALA A 213 14.12 -8.05 -13.86
CA ALA A 213 14.62 -8.08 -15.26
C ALA A 213 14.39 -9.44 -15.93
N THR A 214 13.13 -9.89 -15.99
CA THR A 214 12.71 -11.15 -16.59
C THR A 214 11.53 -10.94 -17.53
N PRO A 215 11.30 -11.83 -18.54
CA PRO A 215 10.13 -11.71 -19.44
C PRO A 215 8.79 -11.65 -18.67
N PHE A 216 8.64 -12.40 -17.59
CA PHE A 216 7.45 -12.34 -16.73
C PHE A 216 7.35 -10.99 -16.00
N GLY A 217 8.49 -10.53 -15.42
CA GLY A 217 8.57 -9.22 -14.78
C GLY A 217 8.22 -8.07 -15.73
N LEU A 218 8.63 -8.14 -17.00
CA LEU A 218 8.25 -7.17 -18.01
C LEU A 218 6.75 -7.17 -18.30
N ASN A 219 6.13 -8.35 -18.42
CA ASN A 219 4.68 -8.44 -18.66
C ASN A 219 3.89 -7.82 -17.51
N ASP A 220 4.25 -8.16 -16.28
CA ASP A 220 3.61 -7.65 -15.08
C ASP A 220 3.83 -6.14 -14.90
N LEU A 221 5.03 -5.64 -15.28
CA LEU A 221 5.32 -4.21 -15.28
C LEU A 221 4.43 -3.46 -16.27
N LYS A 222 4.22 -3.98 -17.49
CA LYS A 222 3.34 -3.34 -18.47
C LYS A 222 1.94 -3.13 -17.93
N LEU A 223 1.36 -4.14 -17.28
CA LEU A 223 0.05 -4.04 -16.66
C LEU A 223 0.02 -3.00 -15.53
N ALA A 224 1.06 -2.97 -14.69
CA ALA A 224 1.18 -1.98 -13.62
C ALA A 224 1.32 -0.55 -14.18
N VAL A 225 2.10 -0.35 -15.24
CA VAL A 225 2.25 0.93 -15.94
C VAL A 225 0.92 1.41 -16.52
N GLU A 226 0.18 0.53 -17.19
CA GLU A 226 -1.16 0.86 -17.70
C GLU A 226 -2.10 1.30 -16.57
N THR A 227 -2.08 0.59 -15.44
CA THR A 227 -2.87 0.96 -14.26
C THR A 227 -2.50 2.36 -13.75
N MET A 228 -1.22 2.67 -13.60
CA MET A 228 -0.78 4.00 -13.15
C MET A 228 -1.15 5.10 -14.14
N ARG A 229 -1.06 4.82 -15.45
CA ARG A 229 -1.47 5.76 -16.50
C ARG A 229 -2.97 6.06 -16.49
N VAL A 230 -3.81 5.03 -16.29
CA VAL A 230 -5.27 5.20 -16.12
C VAL A 230 -5.58 6.08 -14.89
N LEU A 231 -4.85 5.86 -13.80
CA LEU A 231 -4.97 6.67 -12.58
C LEU A 231 -4.39 8.08 -12.73
N LYS A 232 -3.65 8.36 -13.81
CA LYS A 232 -2.86 9.60 -14.01
C LYS A 232 -1.82 9.81 -12.91
N GLN A 233 -1.34 8.71 -12.33
CA GLN A 233 -0.38 8.71 -11.24
C GLN A 233 1.03 8.92 -11.79
N LYS A 234 1.83 9.79 -11.15
CA LYS A 234 3.26 9.88 -11.41
C LYS A 234 3.96 8.63 -10.87
N PHE A 235 4.88 8.05 -11.63
CA PHE A 235 5.57 6.85 -11.20
C PHE A 235 6.97 6.72 -11.78
N GLY A 236 7.78 5.87 -11.14
CA GLY A 236 9.09 5.42 -11.63
C GLY A 236 9.30 3.95 -11.31
N VAL A 237 10.31 3.33 -11.89
CA VAL A 237 10.56 1.90 -11.82
C VAL A 237 11.84 1.59 -11.05
N ILE A 238 11.78 0.59 -10.17
CA ILE A 238 12.94 -0.06 -9.57
C ILE A 238 13.06 -1.45 -10.19
N ILE A 239 14.23 -1.75 -10.77
CA ILE A 239 14.55 -3.09 -11.25
C ILE A 239 15.25 -3.84 -10.12
N ASN A 240 14.50 -4.70 -9.44
CA ASN A 240 15.03 -5.54 -8.37
C ASN A 240 15.66 -6.82 -8.94
N ARG A 241 16.55 -7.46 -8.19
CA ARG A 241 17.30 -8.65 -8.59
C ARG A 241 18.03 -8.46 -9.93
N TYR A 242 18.54 -7.27 -10.17
CA TYR A 242 19.27 -6.93 -11.37
C TYR A 242 20.46 -7.86 -11.58
N GLY A 243 20.66 -8.28 -12.84
CA GLY A 243 21.68 -9.29 -13.22
C GLY A 243 21.12 -10.70 -13.38
N ILE A 244 19.79 -10.89 -13.17
CA ILE A 244 19.07 -12.11 -13.56
C ILE A 244 18.18 -11.72 -14.74
N GLY A 245 18.33 -12.40 -15.88
CA GLY A 245 17.49 -12.15 -17.06
C GLY A 245 18.18 -11.28 -18.12
N ASP A 246 17.40 -10.42 -18.78
CA ASP A 246 17.82 -9.65 -19.95
C ASP A 246 17.50 -8.14 -19.83
N ASP A 247 17.84 -7.37 -20.86
CA ASP A 247 17.65 -5.91 -20.88
C ASP A 247 16.24 -5.48 -21.34
N SER A 248 15.28 -6.40 -21.44
CA SER A 248 13.96 -6.13 -22.01
C SER A 248 13.17 -5.10 -21.20
N VAL A 249 13.31 -5.11 -19.88
CA VAL A 249 12.69 -4.12 -18.97
C VAL A 249 13.30 -2.73 -19.20
N GLU A 250 14.62 -2.64 -19.34
CA GLU A 250 15.31 -1.36 -19.58
C GLU A 250 14.93 -0.77 -20.93
N ILE A 251 14.90 -1.62 -21.96
CA ILE A 251 14.49 -1.22 -23.33
C ILE A 251 13.03 -0.73 -23.30
N TYR A 252 12.14 -1.42 -22.58
CA TYR A 252 10.75 -1.01 -22.44
C TYR A 252 10.64 0.36 -21.74
N CYS A 253 11.28 0.53 -20.58
CA CYS A 253 11.24 1.78 -19.85
C CYS A 253 11.77 2.95 -20.69
N LYS A 254 12.87 2.73 -21.44
CA LYS A 254 13.42 3.73 -22.36
C LYS A 254 12.46 4.11 -23.49
N ASN A 255 11.79 3.12 -24.10
CA ASN A 255 10.86 3.37 -25.20
C ASN A 255 9.57 4.07 -24.78
N GLU A 256 9.19 3.92 -23.51
CA GLU A 256 7.97 4.47 -22.92
C GLU A 256 8.23 5.74 -22.09
N ASP A 257 9.47 6.28 -22.11
CA ASP A 257 9.91 7.44 -21.31
C ASP A 257 9.64 7.27 -19.80
N ILE A 258 9.80 6.04 -19.28
CA ILE A 258 9.60 5.73 -17.88
C ILE A 258 10.94 5.83 -17.13
N PRO A 259 11.05 6.64 -16.05
CA PRO A 259 12.28 6.75 -15.30
C PRO A 259 12.59 5.46 -14.54
N ILE A 260 13.80 4.95 -14.69
CA ILE A 260 14.36 3.89 -13.84
C ILE A 260 15.07 4.60 -12.69
N ILE A 261 14.51 4.44 -11.47
CA ILE A 261 14.99 5.09 -10.25
C ILE A 261 16.33 4.48 -9.83
N THR A 262 16.38 3.15 -9.74
CA THR A 262 17.59 2.39 -9.39
C THR A 262 17.49 0.94 -9.83
N LYS A 263 18.65 0.26 -9.85
CA LYS A 263 18.79 -1.16 -10.17
C LYS A 263 19.45 -1.88 -8.99
N ILE A 264 18.66 -2.66 -8.26
CA ILE A 264 19.12 -3.39 -7.07
C ILE A 264 19.68 -4.74 -7.50
N LYS A 265 20.97 -4.96 -7.25
CA LYS A 265 21.65 -6.21 -7.64
C LYS A 265 21.01 -7.43 -6.98
N ASN A 266 20.95 -8.52 -7.73
CA ASN A 266 20.64 -9.83 -7.17
C ASN A 266 21.79 -10.28 -6.26
N ASP A 267 21.52 -10.42 -4.96
CA ASP A 267 22.52 -10.79 -3.96
C ASP A 267 21.95 -11.84 -3.00
N LYS A 268 22.69 -12.94 -2.82
CA LYS A 268 22.31 -14.02 -1.91
C LYS A 268 22.28 -13.59 -0.45
N GLU A 269 23.12 -12.62 -0.05
CA GLU A 269 23.10 -12.09 1.31
C GLU A 269 21.85 -11.28 1.58
N VAL A 270 21.31 -10.55 0.57
CA VAL A 270 19.99 -9.90 0.65
C VAL A 270 18.91 -10.95 0.95
N ALA A 271 18.87 -12.04 0.18
CA ALA A 271 17.90 -13.12 0.40
C ALA A 271 18.04 -13.79 1.78
N LYS A 272 19.26 -13.95 2.27
CA LYS A 272 19.54 -14.51 3.59
C LYS A 272 19.11 -13.59 4.74
N LEU A 273 19.29 -12.27 4.62
CA LEU A 273 18.80 -11.31 5.61
C LEU A 273 17.27 -11.25 5.60
N TYR A 274 16.68 -11.20 4.40
CA TYR A 274 15.23 -11.27 4.23
C TYR A 274 14.62 -12.50 4.93
N SER A 275 15.18 -13.71 4.71
CA SER A 275 14.67 -14.94 5.33
C SER A 275 14.78 -14.97 6.87
N LYS A 276 15.54 -14.06 7.45
CA LYS A 276 15.68 -13.89 8.91
C LYS A 276 14.81 -12.75 9.48
N GLY A 277 14.04 -12.07 8.64
CA GLY A 277 13.30 -10.89 9.04
C GLY A 277 14.20 -9.70 9.43
N GLU A 278 15.38 -9.59 8.80
CA GLU A 278 16.35 -8.54 9.13
C GLU A 278 16.36 -7.44 8.06
N LEU A 279 16.50 -6.17 8.50
CA LEU A 279 16.73 -5.05 7.59
C LEU A 279 18.07 -5.21 6.87
N ILE A 280 18.10 -4.85 5.59
CA ILE A 280 19.22 -5.08 4.68
C ILE A 280 20.21 -3.91 4.68
N TYR A 281 19.69 -2.67 4.60
CA TYR A 281 20.52 -1.48 4.40
C TYR A 281 21.63 -1.26 5.45
N PRO A 282 21.46 -1.65 6.72
CA PRO A 282 22.54 -1.47 7.70
C PRO A 282 23.73 -2.40 7.48
N LYS A 283 23.56 -3.45 6.65
CA LYS A 283 24.54 -4.53 6.49
C LYS A 283 25.11 -4.65 5.08
N ILE A 284 24.41 -4.11 4.07
CA ILE A 284 24.79 -4.23 2.66
C ILE A 284 24.87 -2.84 2.02
N GLU A 285 26.11 -2.40 1.73
CA GLU A 285 26.38 -1.02 1.27
C GLU A 285 25.75 -0.73 -0.09
N HIS A 286 25.82 -1.65 -1.07
CA HIS A 286 25.21 -1.42 -2.38
C HIS A 286 23.66 -1.31 -2.31
N PHE A 287 23.03 -1.98 -1.36
CA PHE A 287 21.59 -1.85 -1.14
C PHE A 287 21.27 -0.48 -0.52
N LYS A 288 22.08 -0.02 0.42
CA LYS A 288 21.99 1.32 1.01
C LYS A 288 22.17 2.40 -0.05
N SER A 289 23.15 2.25 -0.95
CA SER A 289 23.34 3.19 -2.08
C SER A 289 22.10 3.26 -2.97
N SER A 290 21.42 2.13 -3.22
CA SER A 290 20.15 2.15 -3.96
C SER A 290 19.04 2.91 -3.21
N LEU A 291 19.01 2.88 -1.87
CA LEU A 291 18.06 3.71 -1.10
C LEU A 291 18.42 5.20 -1.19
N ASP A 292 19.71 5.56 -1.23
CA ASP A 292 20.13 6.95 -1.45
C ASP A 292 19.70 7.46 -2.84
N GLU A 293 19.79 6.61 -3.89
CA GLU A 293 19.28 6.94 -5.23
C GLU A 293 17.77 7.15 -5.21
N ILE A 294 17.00 6.30 -4.52
CA ILE A 294 15.55 6.45 -4.37
C ILE A 294 15.21 7.78 -3.67
N ILE A 295 15.89 8.11 -2.57
CA ILE A 295 15.66 9.34 -1.80
C ILE A 295 16.00 10.57 -2.65
N SER A 296 17.12 10.55 -3.38
CA SER A 296 17.52 11.64 -4.28
C SER A 296 16.47 11.88 -5.36
N PHE A 297 16.02 10.81 -6.01
CA PHE A 297 15.00 10.88 -7.06
C PHE A 297 13.67 11.46 -6.53
N ILE A 298 13.23 11.03 -5.34
CA ILE A 298 12.01 11.55 -4.71
C ILE A 298 12.18 13.04 -4.36
N GLY A 299 13.35 13.44 -3.87
CA GLY A 299 13.66 14.84 -3.60
C GLY A 299 13.57 15.74 -4.83
N ASP A 300 14.04 15.27 -5.98
CA ASP A 300 14.00 16.01 -7.26
C ASP A 300 12.57 16.17 -7.81
N ILE A 301 11.64 15.28 -7.46
CA ILE A 301 10.23 15.38 -7.88
C ILE A 301 9.46 16.39 -7.04
N ASN A 302 9.87 16.60 -5.80
CA ASN A 302 9.17 17.47 -4.84
C ASN A 302 9.67 18.93 -4.87
N GLY A 303 10.76 19.21 -5.56
CA GLY A 303 11.36 20.55 -5.76
C GLY A 303 10.99 21.12 -7.10
#